data_a65a4a901a77e5d56d88bd1d21f332cc
#
_entry.id   a65a4a901a77e5d56d88bd1d21f332cc
#
_cell.length_a   1.000
_cell.length_b   1.000
_cell.length_c   1.000
_cell.angle_alpha   90.00
_cell.angle_beta   90.00
_cell.angle_gamma   90.00
#
_symmetry.space_group_name_H-M   'P 1'
#
loop_
_entity.id
_entity.type
_entity.pdbx_description
1 polymer ?
#
loop_
_entity_poly.entity_id
_entity_poly.type
_entity_poly.pdbx_seq_one_letter_code
_entity_poly.pdbx_strand_id
1 'polypeptide(L)'
;QRGFSGAPKYGATPTGYYLKKFVDGNCITTANNQTTTRHNWIVMRLAEVYLNYAEAMYNYYGNADEPGDFGMSANEAVNVLRNRPDIMMPEFQGNNGFEERYMRERMVELAFEGQRFWDVRRWKKGAEFFKNVDVADFKLDGNGNLILNRVTKTRQWDEKYNLYPIPQSEIQKNGNLKQNPNW
;
A
#
# COMPACT_ATOMS: atom_id res chain seq x y z
N GLN A 1 -19.01 8.61 -3.31
CA GLN A 1 -20.23 9.35 -2.93
C GLN A 1 -21.41 8.40 -2.91
N ARG A 2 -22.24 8.47 -1.87
CA ARG A 2 -23.52 7.75 -1.79
C ARG A 2 -24.65 8.73 -2.05
N GLY A 3 -25.71 8.28 -2.70
CA GLY A 3 -26.96 9.04 -2.75
C GLY A 3 -27.59 9.17 -1.36
N PHE A 4 -28.52 10.08 -1.18
CA PHE A 4 -29.27 10.27 0.07
C PHE A 4 -30.03 9.01 0.54
N SER A 5 -30.27 8.05 -0.32
CA SER A 5 -30.84 6.73 -0.01
C SER A 5 -29.86 5.74 0.61
N GLY A 6 -28.58 6.10 0.81
CA GLY A 6 -27.53 5.20 1.27
C GLY A 6 -26.99 4.24 0.21
N ALA A 7 -27.59 4.17 -0.97
CA ALA A 7 -27.08 3.36 -2.07
C ALA A 7 -25.82 3.99 -2.69
N PRO A 8 -24.81 3.20 -3.11
CA PRO A 8 -23.66 3.72 -3.85
C PRO A 8 -24.13 4.35 -5.17
N LYS A 9 -23.60 5.53 -5.49
CA LYS A 9 -23.79 6.10 -6.84
C LYS A 9 -23.03 5.24 -7.87
N TYR A 10 -23.56 5.20 -9.08
CA TYR A 10 -22.85 4.56 -10.20
C TYR A 10 -21.42 5.13 -10.32
N GLY A 11 -20.42 4.25 -10.43
CA GLY A 11 -19.01 4.63 -10.46
C GLY A 11 -18.40 5.04 -9.11
N ALA A 12 -19.14 4.90 -8.00
CA ALA A 12 -18.57 5.12 -6.66
C ALA A 12 -17.60 3.99 -6.27
N THR A 13 -16.66 4.30 -5.39
CA THR A 13 -15.72 3.31 -4.88
C THR A 13 -16.42 2.15 -4.14
N PRO A 14 -16.05 0.89 -4.41
CA PRO A 14 -16.63 -0.25 -3.73
C PRO A 14 -16.21 -0.34 -2.25
N THR A 15 -15.17 0.38 -1.83
CA THR A 15 -14.66 0.39 -0.45
C THR A 15 -15.16 1.56 0.38
N GLY A 16 -15.82 2.56 -0.21
CA GLY A 16 -16.22 3.79 0.46
C GLY A 16 -15.09 4.79 0.69
N TYR A 17 -13.82 4.43 0.40
CA TYR A 17 -12.66 5.32 0.51
C TYR A 17 -12.31 5.92 -0.85
N TYR A 18 -11.78 7.13 -0.84
CA TYR A 18 -11.34 7.85 -2.03
C TYR A 18 -9.87 8.23 -1.91
N LEU A 19 -9.17 8.20 -3.04
CA LEU A 19 -7.80 8.65 -3.14
C LEU A 19 -7.73 10.17 -3.02
N LYS A 20 -6.89 10.68 -2.12
CA LYS A 20 -6.57 12.10 -1.97
C LYS A 20 -5.14 12.43 -2.40
N LYS A 21 -4.21 11.49 -2.25
CA LYS A 21 -2.75 11.72 -2.35
C LYS A 21 -2.32 12.41 -3.65
N PHE A 22 -2.92 12.08 -4.77
CA PHE A 22 -2.55 12.64 -6.09
C PHE A 22 -3.63 13.58 -6.64
N VAL A 23 -4.53 14.06 -5.79
CA VAL A 23 -5.60 14.96 -6.20
C VAL A 23 -5.22 16.39 -5.88
N ASP A 24 -5.17 17.23 -6.90
CA ASP A 24 -5.09 18.68 -6.73
C ASP A 24 -6.49 19.20 -6.44
N GLY A 25 -6.70 19.72 -5.22
CA GLY A 25 -7.99 20.26 -4.79
C GLY A 25 -8.46 21.51 -5.55
N ASN A 26 -7.56 22.14 -6.30
CA ASN A 26 -7.87 23.29 -7.14
C ASN A 26 -8.33 22.88 -8.55
N CYS A 27 -8.19 21.59 -8.91
CA CYS A 27 -8.67 21.09 -10.18
C CYS A 27 -10.18 20.80 -10.12
N ILE A 28 -10.94 21.54 -10.91
CA ILE A 28 -12.37 21.33 -11.09
C ILE A 28 -12.57 20.52 -12.37
N THR A 29 -13.10 19.30 -12.24
CA THR A 29 -13.51 18.47 -13.37
C THR A 29 -15.03 18.47 -13.46
N THR A 30 -15.60 19.37 -14.20
CA THR A 30 -17.01 19.33 -14.61
C THR A 30 -17.08 19.01 -16.10
N ALA A 31 -18.24 18.56 -16.59
CA ALA A 31 -18.43 18.26 -18.01
C ALA A 31 -18.07 19.44 -18.93
N ASN A 32 -18.17 20.66 -18.43
CA ASN A 32 -17.98 21.89 -19.21
C ASN A 32 -16.75 22.72 -18.79
N ASN A 33 -16.01 22.28 -17.77
CA ASN A 33 -14.83 23.01 -17.31
C ASN A 33 -13.78 22.02 -16.81
N GLN A 34 -12.75 21.81 -17.63
CA GLN A 34 -11.62 20.93 -17.31
C GLN A 34 -10.39 21.80 -17.06
N THR A 35 -9.86 21.74 -15.84
CA THR A 35 -8.58 22.33 -15.51
C THR A 35 -7.49 21.27 -15.60
N THR A 36 -6.33 21.63 -16.16
CA THR A 36 -5.16 20.78 -16.20
C THR A 36 -4.39 20.88 -14.88
N THR A 37 -3.91 19.76 -14.38
CA THR A 37 -2.97 19.70 -13.24
C THR A 37 -1.54 19.56 -13.73
N ARG A 38 -0.58 20.13 -12.96
CA ARG A 38 0.84 19.93 -13.18
C ARG A 38 1.40 18.73 -12.38
N HIS A 39 0.51 17.87 -11.93
CA HIS A 39 0.91 16.70 -11.14
C HIS A 39 1.74 15.73 -12.00
N ASN A 40 2.92 15.34 -11.50
CA ASN A 40 3.76 14.34 -12.13
C ASN A 40 3.47 12.96 -11.51
N TRP A 41 3.46 11.93 -12.35
CA TRP A 41 3.43 10.56 -11.86
C TRP A 41 4.79 10.18 -11.26
N ILE A 42 4.81 9.78 -10.00
CA ILE A 42 6.02 9.37 -9.29
C ILE A 42 6.28 7.91 -9.62
N VAL A 43 7.39 7.64 -10.31
CA VAL A 43 7.84 6.27 -10.60
C VAL A 43 8.71 5.74 -9.47
N MET A 44 9.63 6.56 -8.96
CA MET A 44 10.52 6.27 -7.84
C MET A 44 10.83 7.57 -7.10
N ARG A 45 11.01 7.50 -5.79
CA ARG A 45 11.41 8.64 -4.95
C ARG A 45 12.32 8.23 -3.80
N LEU A 46 13.01 9.19 -3.24
CA LEU A 46 14.02 8.97 -2.19
C LEU A 46 13.48 8.21 -0.98
N ALA A 47 12.20 8.40 -0.63
CA ALA A 47 11.59 7.66 0.47
C ALA A 47 11.59 6.14 0.25
N GLU A 48 11.37 5.70 -0.98
CA GLU A 48 11.46 4.29 -1.33
C GLU A 48 12.88 3.74 -1.13
N VAL A 49 13.89 4.54 -1.47
CA VAL A 49 15.30 4.16 -1.29
C VAL A 49 15.63 3.96 0.19
N TYR A 50 15.22 4.89 1.07
CA TYR A 50 15.40 4.73 2.52
C TYR A 50 14.67 3.50 3.07
N LEU A 51 13.46 3.25 2.62
CA LEU A 51 12.72 2.06 3.04
C LEU A 51 13.35 0.77 2.51
N ASN A 52 13.82 0.74 1.27
CA ASN A 52 14.55 -0.41 0.74
C ASN A 52 15.84 -0.67 1.53
N TYR A 53 16.57 0.40 1.87
CA TYR A 53 17.76 0.31 2.70
C TYR A 53 17.44 -0.24 4.09
N ALA A 54 16.42 0.28 4.76
CA ALA A 54 16.01 -0.17 6.09
C ALA A 54 15.66 -1.66 6.11
N GLU A 55 14.94 -2.14 5.11
CA GLU A 55 14.60 -3.55 4.98
C GLU A 55 15.84 -4.43 4.74
N ALA A 56 16.74 -3.98 3.88
CA ALA A 56 18.00 -4.69 3.60
C ALA A 56 18.87 -4.80 4.84
N MET A 57 19.04 -3.71 5.59
CA MET A 57 19.79 -3.68 6.83
C MET A 57 19.21 -4.63 7.88
N TYR A 58 17.90 -4.55 8.09
CA TYR A 58 17.24 -5.44 9.05
C TYR A 58 17.37 -6.92 8.66
N ASN A 59 17.17 -7.22 7.38
CA ASN A 59 17.30 -8.60 6.89
C ASN A 59 18.73 -9.15 6.98
N TYR A 60 19.72 -8.27 6.86
CA TYR A 60 21.13 -8.67 6.92
C TYR A 60 21.63 -8.85 8.35
N TYR A 61 21.35 -7.89 9.23
CA TYR A 61 21.86 -7.91 10.60
C TYR A 61 20.92 -8.55 11.63
N GLY A 62 19.62 -8.69 11.33
CA GLY A 62 18.62 -9.16 12.28
C GLY A 62 18.36 -8.21 13.45
N ASN A 63 18.93 -7.00 13.39
CA ASN A 63 18.83 -5.98 14.41
C ASN A 63 18.58 -4.61 13.77
N ALA A 64 17.46 -3.99 14.10
CA ALA A 64 17.06 -2.73 13.51
C ALA A 64 17.87 -1.51 13.97
N ASP A 65 18.58 -1.63 15.09
CA ASP A 65 19.47 -0.58 15.63
C ASP A 65 20.93 -0.73 15.19
N GLU A 66 21.26 -1.81 14.45
CA GLU A 66 22.62 -2.08 14.00
C GLU A 66 22.97 -1.29 12.74
N PRO A 67 23.89 -0.31 12.79
CA PRO A 67 24.33 0.44 11.61
C PRO A 67 25.38 -0.30 10.78
N GLY A 68 26.07 -1.28 11.37
CA GLY A 68 27.15 -2.04 10.75
C GLY A 68 28.20 -1.13 10.11
N ASP A 69 28.76 -1.58 8.99
CA ASP A 69 29.77 -0.84 8.24
C ASP A 69 29.17 0.27 7.35
N PHE A 70 27.84 0.39 7.32
CA PHE A 70 27.15 1.33 6.42
C PHE A 70 26.80 2.67 7.09
N GLY A 71 27.01 2.79 8.40
CA GLY A 71 26.89 4.05 9.14
C GLY A 71 25.45 4.55 9.39
N MET A 72 24.43 3.74 9.02
CA MET A 72 23.01 4.05 9.27
C MET A 72 22.27 2.76 9.56
N SER A 73 21.54 2.69 10.66
CA SER A 73 20.71 1.54 11.02
C SER A 73 19.38 1.53 10.27
N ALA A 74 18.65 0.40 10.36
CA ALA A 74 17.31 0.30 9.77
C ALA A 74 16.33 1.30 10.40
N ASN A 75 16.37 1.47 11.73
CA ASN A 75 15.53 2.45 12.41
C ASN A 75 15.86 3.89 11.99
N GLU A 76 17.14 4.24 11.90
CA GLU A 76 17.56 5.57 11.45
C GLU A 76 17.09 5.88 10.04
N ALA A 77 17.19 4.92 9.12
CA ALA A 77 16.71 5.10 7.74
C ALA A 77 15.20 5.35 7.67
N VAL A 78 14.39 4.65 8.46
CA VAL A 78 12.96 4.94 8.57
C VAL A 78 12.72 6.31 9.20
N ASN A 79 13.49 6.68 10.22
CA ASN A 79 13.35 7.95 10.94
C ASN A 79 13.68 9.18 10.08
N VAL A 80 14.51 9.04 9.04
CA VAL A 80 14.68 10.12 8.04
C VAL A 80 13.33 10.54 7.45
N LEU A 81 12.42 9.60 7.22
CA LEU A 81 11.10 9.89 6.67
C LEU A 81 10.14 10.44 7.74
N ARG A 82 10.20 9.89 8.94
CA ARG A 82 9.30 10.25 10.04
C ARG A 82 9.61 11.61 10.66
N ASN A 83 10.87 12.01 10.62
CA ASN A 83 11.35 13.28 11.17
C ASN A 83 11.25 14.46 10.19
N ARG A 84 10.63 14.26 9.02
CA ARG A 84 10.35 15.38 8.11
C ARG A 84 9.52 16.47 8.83
N PRO A 85 9.84 17.75 8.64
CA PRO A 85 9.20 18.86 9.37
C PRO A 85 7.68 18.91 9.28
N ASP A 86 7.12 18.42 8.18
CA ASP A 86 5.69 18.37 7.92
C ASP A 86 4.99 17.10 8.41
N ILE A 87 5.77 16.12 8.89
CA ILE A 87 5.27 14.81 9.33
C ILE A 87 5.41 14.66 10.83
N MET A 88 6.63 14.81 11.38
CA MET A 88 6.96 14.77 12.82
C MET A 88 6.31 13.59 13.56
N MET A 89 6.47 12.38 13.04
CA MET A 89 5.92 11.16 13.65
C MET A 89 6.89 10.63 14.73
N PRO A 90 6.39 9.92 15.75
CA PRO A 90 7.26 9.25 16.72
C PRO A 90 8.30 8.35 16.06
N GLU A 91 9.54 8.41 16.53
CA GLU A 91 10.65 7.64 15.96
C GLU A 91 10.47 6.12 16.14
N PHE A 92 11.00 5.37 15.21
CA PHE A 92 11.24 3.93 15.38
C PHE A 92 12.44 3.75 16.30
N GLN A 93 12.30 2.86 17.28
CA GLN A 93 13.35 2.50 18.22
C GLN A 93 13.26 1.02 18.54
N GLY A 94 14.41 0.41 18.76
CA GLY A 94 14.53 -0.97 19.16
C GLY A 94 14.15 -1.98 18.08
N ASN A 95 14.47 -3.22 18.35
CA ASN A 95 14.31 -4.32 17.41
C ASN A 95 12.92 -5.00 17.48
N ASN A 96 12.23 -4.86 18.60
CA ASN A 96 10.98 -5.58 18.84
C ASN A 96 9.87 -5.13 17.88
N GLY A 97 9.33 -6.09 17.13
CA GLY A 97 8.25 -5.86 16.15
C GLY A 97 8.64 -4.92 15.02
N PHE A 98 9.94 -4.78 14.71
CA PHE A 98 10.40 -3.90 13.63
C PHE A 98 9.76 -4.28 12.30
N GLU A 99 9.74 -5.56 11.95
CA GLU A 99 9.21 -6.03 10.65
C GLU A 99 7.76 -5.57 10.43
N GLU A 100 6.87 -5.78 11.41
CA GLU A 100 5.47 -5.37 11.31
C GLU A 100 5.31 -3.85 11.22
N ARG A 101 6.07 -3.11 12.06
CA ARG A 101 6.08 -1.64 12.04
C ARG A 101 6.58 -1.11 10.71
N TYR A 102 7.65 -1.71 10.19
CA TYR A 102 8.23 -1.37 8.90
C TYR A 102 7.26 -1.63 7.74
N MET A 103 6.63 -2.82 7.69
CA MET A 103 5.64 -3.14 6.67
C MET A 103 4.47 -2.15 6.65
N ARG A 104 4.05 -1.69 7.83
CA ARG A 104 3.01 -0.66 7.97
C ARG A 104 3.49 0.70 7.49
N GLU A 105 4.70 1.11 7.89
CA GLU A 105 5.31 2.37 7.45
C GLU A 105 5.42 2.42 5.92
N ARG A 106 5.95 1.37 5.32
CA ARG A 106 6.07 1.25 3.88
C ARG A 106 4.73 1.31 3.17
N MET A 107 3.71 0.64 3.72
CA MET A 107 2.35 0.69 3.19
C MET A 107 1.77 2.11 3.18
N VAL A 108 1.99 2.86 4.25
CA VAL A 108 1.45 4.22 4.40
C VAL A 108 2.23 5.21 3.55
N GLU A 109 3.56 5.18 3.64
CA GLU A 109 4.45 6.11 2.93
C GLU A 109 4.31 5.97 1.42
N LEU A 110 4.34 4.74 0.90
CA LEU A 110 4.26 4.45 -0.54
C LEU A 110 2.84 4.11 -1.01
N ALA A 111 1.81 4.53 -0.25
CA ALA A 111 0.43 4.29 -0.63
C ALA A 111 0.12 4.85 -2.03
N PHE A 112 -0.52 4.04 -2.87
CA PHE A 112 -0.89 4.35 -4.26
C PHE A 112 0.27 4.60 -5.23
N GLU A 113 1.51 4.24 -4.86
CA GLU A 113 2.69 4.33 -5.72
C GLU A 113 3.04 2.99 -6.40
N GLY A 114 2.11 2.03 -6.42
CA GLY A 114 2.28 0.75 -7.09
C GLY A 114 3.05 -0.32 -6.29
N GLN A 115 3.63 0.04 -5.14
CA GLN A 115 4.54 -0.83 -4.39
C GLN A 115 3.82 -1.95 -3.63
N ARG A 116 2.66 -1.65 -3.00
CA ARG A 116 1.95 -2.57 -2.10
C ARG A 116 1.66 -3.94 -2.69
N PHE A 117 1.29 -3.97 -3.97
CA PHE A 117 0.98 -5.20 -4.67
C PHE A 117 2.17 -6.18 -4.72
N TRP A 118 3.36 -5.65 -4.95
CA TRP A 118 4.59 -6.41 -5.03
C TRP A 118 5.14 -6.75 -3.65
N ASP A 119 5.12 -5.79 -2.72
CA ASP A 119 5.58 -5.97 -1.35
C ASP A 119 4.88 -7.14 -0.65
N VAL A 120 3.56 -7.17 -0.68
CA VAL A 120 2.77 -8.23 -0.06
C VAL A 120 3.10 -9.62 -0.63
N ARG A 121 3.38 -9.69 -1.94
CA ARG A 121 3.76 -10.96 -2.60
C ARG A 121 5.16 -11.40 -2.23
N ARG A 122 6.14 -10.52 -2.30
CA ARG A 122 7.53 -10.84 -1.94
C ARG A 122 7.69 -11.19 -0.47
N TRP A 123 6.89 -10.60 0.41
CA TRP A 123 6.82 -10.98 1.83
C TRP A 123 6.00 -12.23 2.09
N LYS A 124 5.31 -12.77 1.09
CA LYS A 124 4.38 -13.91 1.21
C LYS A 124 3.26 -13.66 2.24
N LYS A 125 2.82 -12.42 2.37
CA LYS A 125 1.81 -11.97 3.34
C LYS A 125 0.43 -11.75 2.70
N GLY A 126 0.14 -12.40 1.58
CA GLY A 126 -1.12 -12.20 0.85
C GLY A 126 -2.35 -12.63 1.63
N ALA A 127 -2.26 -13.76 2.35
CA ALA A 127 -3.35 -14.22 3.20
C ALA A 127 -3.67 -13.23 4.34
N GLU A 128 -2.65 -12.55 4.87
CA GLU A 128 -2.79 -11.56 5.93
C GLU A 128 -3.35 -10.23 5.40
N PHE A 129 -2.78 -9.71 4.31
CA PHE A 129 -3.04 -8.33 3.88
C PHE A 129 -4.07 -8.20 2.75
N PHE A 130 -4.29 -9.25 1.95
CA PHE A 130 -5.22 -9.18 0.81
C PHE A 130 -6.52 -9.97 1.01
N LYS A 131 -6.53 -10.90 1.96
CA LYS A 131 -7.72 -11.72 2.21
C LYS A 131 -8.86 -10.90 2.79
N ASN A 132 -8.57 -10.05 3.75
CA ASN A 132 -9.56 -9.21 4.42
C ASN A 132 -9.36 -7.74 4.07
N VAL A 133 -10.43 -7.08 3.70
CA VAL A 133 -10.41 -5.66 3.32
C VAL A 133 -11.47 -4.92 4.12
N ASP A 134 -11.04 -3.92 4.87
CA ASP A 134 -11.96 -3.04 5.59
C ASP A 134 -12.59 -2.02 4.64
N VAL A 135 -13.90 -1.95 4.71
CA VAL A 135 -14.73 -1.11 3.85
C VAL A 135 -15.49 -0.14 4.74
N ALA A 136 -15.51 1.12 4.34
CA ALA A 136 -16.35 2.14 4.97
C ALA A 136 -17.79 2.03 4.46
N ASP A 137 -18.71 1.68 5.35
CA ASP A 137 -20.14 1.67 5.07
C ASP A 137 -20.80 2.88 5.73
N PHE A 138 -21.18 3.85 4.89
CA PHE A 138 -21.83 5.07 5.36
C PHE A 138 -23.35 4.92 5.30
N LYS A 139 -24.03 5.17 6.42
CA LYS A 139 -25.49 5.19 6.53
C LYS A 139 -25.94 6.51 7.12
N LEU A 140 -27.16 6.91 6.83
CA LEU A 140 -27.81 8.01 7.54
C LEU A 140 -28.63 7.42 8.71
N ASP A 141 -28.56 8.07 9.87
CA ASP A 141 -29.47 7.77 10.99
C ASP A 141 -30.86 8.35 10.74
N GLY A 142 -31.79 8.07 11.66
CA GLY A 142 -33.17 8.58 11.59
C GLY A 142 -33.28 10.13 11.62
N ASN A 143 -32.21 10.82 12.00
CA ASN A 143 -32.10 12.27 12.08
C ASN A 143 -31.34 12.88 10.89
N GLY A 144 -30.88 12.04 9.94
CA GLY A 144 -30.11 12.47 8.79
C GLY A 144 -28.61 12.64 9.05
N ASN A 145 -28.08 12.23 10.20
CA ASN A 145 -26.65 12.31 10.49
C ASN A 145 -25.92 11.13 9.83
N LEU A 146 -24.70 11.38 9.37
CA LEU A 146 -23.86 10.36 8.73
C LEU A 146 -23.24 9.45 9.80
N ILE A 147 -23.56 8.16 9.74
CA ILE A 147 -22.92 7.11 10.54
C ILE A 147 -21.90 6.37 9.67
N LEU A 148 -20.65 6.29 10.15
CA LEU A 148 -19.61 5.47 9.55
C LEU A 148 -19.54 4.11 10.25
N ASN A 149 -19.84 3.05 9.54
CA ASN A 149 -19.57 1.69 9.96
C ASN A 149 -18.37 1.14 9.19
N ARG A 150 -17.51 0.39 9.87
CA ARG A 150 -16.43 -0.38 9.21
C ARG A 150 -16.89 -1.83 9.11
N VAL A 151 -16.82 -2.36 7.90
CA VAL A 151 -17.20 -3.74 7.60
C VAL A 151 -16.03 -4.41 6.90
N THR A 152 -15.64 -5.59 7.39
CA THR A 152 -14.61 -6.39 6.74
C THR A 152 -15.22 -7.25 5.65
N LYS A 153 -14.72 -7.14 4.43
CA LYS A 153 -15.04 -8.02 3.31
C LYS A 153 -13.91 -9.01 3.08
N THR A 154 -14.25 -10.29 3.03
CA THR A 154 -13.29 -11.36 2.76
C THR A 154 -13.18 -11.61 1.26
N ARG A 155 -11.92 -11.75 0.79
CA ARG A 155 -11.57 -12.14 -0.58
C ARG A 155 -10.93 -13.53 -0.56
N GLN A 156 -10.93 -14.19 -1.70
CA GLN A 156 -10.16 -15.42 -1.87
C GLN A 156 -8.68 -15.09 -2.04
N TRP A 157 -7.84 -15.83 -1.35
CA TRP A 157 -6.40 -15.80 -1.52
C TRP A 157 -5.86 -17.23 -1.53
N ASP A 158 -4.96 -17.50 -2.46
CA ASP A 158 -4.23 -18.75 -2.58
C ASP A 158 -2.71 -18.41 -2.62
N GLU A 159 -1.88 -19.22 -2.00
CA GLU A 159 -0.43 -19.01 -1.94
C GLU A 159 0.24 -18.98 -3.32
N LYS A 160 -0.34 -19.64 -4.32
CA LYS A 160 0.14 -19.55 -5.71
C LYS A 160 0.13 -18.12 -6.25
N TYR A 161 -0.74 -17.24 -5.73
CA TYR A 161 -0.81 -15.84 -6.17
C TYR A 161 0.39 -14.98 -5.75
N ASN A 162 1.31 -15.51 -4.93
CA ASN A 162 2.59 -14.85 -4.67
C ASN A 162 3.46 -14.76 -5.92
N LEU A 163 3.31 -15.72 -6.85
CA LEU A 163 3.99 -15.74 -8.15
C LEU A 163 2.96 -15.71 -9.29
N TYR A 164 3.30 -15.05 -10.39
CA TYR A 164 2.48 -15.13 -11.60
C TYR A 164 2.68 -16.47 -12.30
N PRO A 165 1.64 -17.01 -12.98
CA PRO A 165 1.83 -18.13 -13.87
C PRO A 165 2.71 -17.72 -15.05
N ILE A 166 3.58 -18.62 -15.47
CA ILE A 166 4.28 -18.47 -16.75
C ILE A 166 3.25 -18.68 -17.86
N PRO A 167 3.13 -17.75 -18.83
CA PRO A 167 2.18 -17.92 -19.93
C PRO A 167 2.36 -19.25 -20.65
N GLN A 168 1.27 -19.94 -20.92
CA GLN A 168 1.31 -21.24 -21.56
C GLN A 168 2.02 -21.20 -22.94
N SER A 169 1.89 -20.09 -23.64
CA SER A 169 2.59 -19.87 -24.92
C SER A 169 4.14 -19.88 -24.77
N GLU A 170 4.66 -19.41 -23.63
CA GLU A 170 6.11 -19.44 -23.39
C GLU A 170 6.60 -20.82 -23.01
N ILE A 171 5.82 -21.58 -22.25
CA ILE A 171 6.12 -23.00 -21.95
C ILE A 171 6.12 -23.84 -23.24
N GLN A 172 5.19 -23.57 -24.16
CA GLN A 172 5.14 -24.27 -25.45
C GLN A 172 6.34 -23.96 -26.35
N LYS A 173 6.89 -22.73 -26.29
CA LYS A 173 8.09 -22.35 -27.04
C LYS A 173 9.37 -22.93 -26.45
N ASN A 174 9.42 -23.12 -25.16
CA ASN A 174 10.60 -23.66 -24.48
C ASN A 174 10.20 -24.74 -23.47
N GLY A 175 10.36 -25.99 -23.89
CA GLY A 175 10.01 -27.17 -23.07
C GLY A 175 10.84 -27.35 -21.78
N ASN A 176 11.89 -26.55 -21.58
CA ASN A 176 12.64 -26.53 -20.31
C ASN A 176 11.98 -25.64 -19.25
N LEU A 177 11.01 -24.80 -19.61
CA LEU A 177 10.26 -24.00 -18.67
C LEU A 177 9.26 -24.87 -17.91
N LYS A 178 9.36 -24.81 -16.58
CA LYS A 178 8.38 -25.43 -15.69
C LYS A 178 7.48 -24.35 -15.10
N GLN A 179 6.19 -24.63 -15.04
CA GLN A 179 5.22 -23.75 -14.44
C GLN A 179 5.56 -23.46 -12.96
N ASN A 180 5.20 -22.27 -12.50
CA ASN A 180 5.29 -21.93 -11.08
C ASN A 180 4.41 -22.88 -10.24
N PRO A 181 4.77 -23.13 -8.96
CA PRO A 181 4.04 -24.07 -8.12
C PRO A 181 2.54 -23.76 -8.04
N ASN A 182 1.72 -24.81 -8.12
CA ASN A 182 0.26 -24.77 -7.97
C ASN A 182 -0.53 -24.03 -9.07
N TRP A 183 0.12 -23.74 -10.19
CA TRP A 183 -0.55 -23.21 -11.40
C TRP A 183 -0.78 -24.28 -12.45
#